data_d046287e48ade9e0f054a1253ec898ea
#
_entry.id   d046287e48ade9e0f054a1253ec898ea
#
_cell.length_a   1.000
_cell.length_b   1.000
_cell.length_c   1.000
_cell.angle_alpha   90.00
_cell.angle_beta   90.00
_cell.angle_gamma   90.00
#
_symmetry.space_group_name_H-M   'P 1'
#
loop_
_entity.id
_entity.type
_entity.pdbx_description
1 polymer ?
#
loop_
_entity_poly.entity_id
_entity_poly.type
_entity_poly.pdbx_seq_one_letter_code
_entity_poly.pdbx_strand_id
1 'polypeptide(L)'
;MICRSDPGRTPRSAPALCLAFTLAFAPAFASCQHTKPDLAPAAAPAVAGRVRALQHDLDAILAAPSLDRGYWGVLVKSLETGETLYARNPRKLMMPASNMKIVTLAAAAERLGWDYTYETTLLAAGTIGAGVLDGDLVVVGGGDPSLMDAAAQPLFASWVDRLKAMGVATISGRIIGDDGTFGDEPLGMGWSWDDLPDGYAAGVGALQFNENMARVTAAPGAAVGDPASVAVTPDASGLVVRNRLTTGAAASEESIRAHRLPGSAELELRGSLPVGSAPSVHTVSVDNPTLFFVSALRNALVSHGIDVRGPAVDIDDLKNPPSRDEGVQLISYRSPPLSTLAVRLMKASQNQYAETLLRTMGVAAGAATAEMGAAATGTILRAWGLTEGGLILRDGSGLSRYNYVTPETLVAILAHVDHDETLRSPFEASLPVAGRDGTLASRMKGTPAEGNARAKTGSMANVRALSGYVAAADGEPLVFSILANNFETAGEVVTKAADAIVVRLARFRR
;
A
#
# COMPACT_ATOMS: atom_id res chain seq x y z
N MET A 1 -12.87 5.43 -48.03
CA MET A 1 -13.22 6.58 -48.86
C MET A 1 -12.33 7.72 -48.36
N ILE A 2 -11.17 7.84 -48.92
CA ILE A 2 -10.74 8.64 -50.07
C ILE A 2 -10.84 10.14 -49.79
N CYS A 3 -9.65 10.70 -49.50
CA CYS A 3 -8.99 11.89 -49.99
C CYS A 3 -9.78 13.21 -50.18
N ARG A 4 -9.23 14.29 -49.70
CA ARG A 4 -8.47 15.22 -50.57
C ARG A 4 -7.75 16.31 -49.76
N SER A 5 -6.52 16.46 -50.08
CA SER A 5 -5.60 17.58 -49.89
C SER A 5 -6.03 18.82 -50.64
N ASP A 6 -5.72 20.02 -50.18
CA ASP A 6 -5.11 21.04 -51.05
C ASP A 6 -4.33 22.12 -50.28
N PRO A 7 -3.27 22.66 -50.86
CA PRO A 7 -2.26 23.45 -50.21
C PRO A 7 -2.28 24.93 -50.58
N GLY A 8 -1.57 25.76 -49.87
CA GLY A 8 -1.02 26.97 -50.41
C GLY A 8 -1.26 28.27 -49.69
N ARG A 9 -0.23 28.77 -49.04
CA ARG A 9 0.30 30.13 -49.29
C ARG A 9 1.57 30.37 -48.46
N THR A 10 2.63 30.53 -49.20
CA THR A 10 3.96 30.99 -48.77
C THR A 10 4.04 32.53 -48.76
N PRO A 11 5.19 33.09 -48.41
CA PRO A 11 5.34 34.15 -47.41
C PRO A 11 5.67 35.53 -48.03
N ARG A 12 5.62 36.58 -47.26
CA ARG A 12 6.23 37.86 -47.64
C ARG A 12 7.21 38.32 -46.56
N SER A 13 8.43 38.40 -47.01
CA SER A 13 9.61 39.05 -46.46
C SER A 13 9.49 40.58 -46.46
N ALA A 14 10.01 41.26 -45.46
CA ALA A 14 10.46 42.63 -45.55
C ALA A 14 11.57 42.92 -44.49
N PRO A 15 12.44 43.91 -44.72
CA PRO A 15 13.86 43.72 -44.44
C PRO A 15 14.39 44.46 -43.22
N ALA A 16 15.61 44.04 -42.83
CA ALA A 16 16.43 44.58 -41.78
C ALA A 16 16.87 46.03 -42.01
N LEU A 17 16.92 46.81 -40.96
CA LEU A 17 17.66 48.10 -40.91
C LEU A 17 18.71 48.01 -39.79
N CYS A 18 19.98 47.90 -40.20
CA CYS A 18 21.16 48.03 -39.35
C CYS A 18 21.39 49.52 -39.03
N LEU A 19 21.54 49.85 -37.78
CA LEU A 19 22.21 51.11 -37.38
C LEU A 19 23.37 50.76 -36.44
N ALA A 20 24.57 50.96 -36.96
CA ALA A 20 25.81 50.89 -36.18
C ALA A 20 26.05 52.20 -35.44
N PHE A 21 26.27 52.13 -34.15
CA PHE A 21 26.88 53.21 -33.36
C PHE A 21 28.21 52.74 -32.79
N THR A 22 29.30 53.23 -33.32
CA THR A 22 30.65 53.13 -32.77
C THR A 22 30.86 54.24 -31.74
N LEU A 23 31.12 53.91 -30.52
CA LEU A 23 31.69 54.78 -29.50
C LEU A 23 32.98 54.17 -28.98
N ALA A 24 34.07 54.87 -29.26
CA ALA A 24 35.40 54.59 -28.75
C ALA A 24 35.50 55.04 -27.28
N PHE A 25 35.95 54.14 -26.39
CA PHE A 25 36.43 54.53 -25.05
C PHE A 25 37.79 53.88 -24.81
N ALA A 26 38.73 54.74 -24.42
CA ALA A 26 40.11 54.41 -24.06
C ALA A 26 40.19 53.65 -22.72
N PRO A 27 41.18 52.77 -22.52
CA PRO A 27 41.29 51.99 -21.28
C PRO A 27 42.02 52.78 -20.19
N ALA A 28 41.38 52.91 -19.02
CA ALA A 28 42.05 53.29 -17.78
C ALA A 28 42.57 52.01 -17.09
N PHE A 29 43.86 51.83 -17.00
CA PHE A 29 44.47 50.76 -16.22
C PHE A 29 44.31 51.06 -14.72
N ALA A 30 43.37 50.36 -14.05
CA ALA A 30 43.35 50.23 -12.60
C ALA A 30 43.97 48.88 -12.23
N SER A 31 45.11 48.95 -11.57
CA SER A 31 45.82 47.78 -11.00
C SER A 31 44.96 47.22 -9.83
N CYS A 32 44.20 46.16 -10.06
CA CYS A 32 43.57 45.37 -9.00
C CYS A 32 44.56 44.30 -8.54
N GLN A 33 45.08 44.47 -7.33
CA GLN A 33 45.79 43.39 -6.63
C GLN A 33 44.81 42.27 -6.35
N HIS A 34 45.00 41.13 -7.02
CA HIS A 34 44.29 39.90 -6.72
C HIS A 34 44.83 39.31 -5.41
N THR A 35 44.10 39.51 -4.32
CA THR A 35 44.18 38.62 -3.16
C THR A 35 43.66 37.26 -3.61
N LYS A 36 44.52 36.25 -3.66
CA LYS A 36 44.12 34.87 -3.82
C LYS A 36 43.15 34.52 -2.72
N PRO A 37 41.95 33.95 -3.06
CA PRO A 37 41.11 33.35 -2.01
C PRO A 37 41.89 32.18 -1.41
N ASP A 38 41.98 32.16 -0.09
CA ASP A 38 42.46 31.00 0.67
C ASP A 38 41.65 29.77 0.27
N LEU A 39 42.26 28.89 -0.45
CA LEU A 39 41.75 27.55 -0.70
C LEU A 39 41.76 26.79 0.63
N ALA A 40 40.55 26.59 1.18
CA ALA A 40 40.35 25.65 2.29
C ALA A 40 40.96 24.31 1.94
N PRO A 41 41.77 23.69 2.84
CA PRO A 41 42.64 22.57 2.44
C PRO A 41 41.92 21.24 2.43
N ALA A 42 42.14 20.49 1.36
CA ALA A 42 42.42 19.03 1.33
C ALA A 42 41.47 18.03 2.06
N ALA A 43 40.22 18.34 2.32
CA ALA A 43 39.26 17.34 2.78
C ALA A 43 38.71 16.48 1.61
N ALA A 44 38.64 17.03 0.41
CA ALA A 44 38.05 16.41 -0.77
C ALA A 44 38.65 15.04 -1.21
N PRO A 45 39.98 14.80 -1.21
CA PRO A 45 40.55 13.52 -1.65
C PRO A 45 40.24 12.36 -0.68
N ALA A 46 40.22 12.61 0.62
CA ALA A 46 39.97 11.59 1.65
C ALA A 46 38.49 11.16 1.63
N VAL A 47 37.58 12.10 1.46
CA VAL A 47 36.12 11.83 1.32
C VAL A 47 35.85 11.02 0.06
N ALA A 48 36.42 11.42 -1.09
CA ALA A 48 36.29 10.66 -2.34
C ALA A 48 36.85 9.25 -2.22
N GLY A 49 37.90 9.04 -1.43
CA GLY A 49 38.46 7.70 -1.13
C GLY A 49 37.47 6.84 -0.35
N ARG A 50 36.80 7.39 0.66
CA ARG A 50 35.78 6.67 1.47
C ARG A 50 34.53 6.32 0.69
N VAL A 51 34.05 7.21 -0.18
CA VAL A 51 32.94 6.92 -1.09
C VAL A 51 33.29 5.79 -2.06
N ARG A 52 34.50 5.80 -2.64
CA ARG A 52 34.97 4.68 -3.50
C ARG A 52 35.06 3.36 -2.74
N ALA A 53 35.49 3.37 -1.48
CA ALA A 53 35.51 2.17 -0.64
C ALA A 53 34.10 1.64 -0.38
N LEU A 54 33.12 2.54 -0.09
CA LEU A 54 31.72 2.17 0.02
C LEU A 54 31.21 1.51 -1.27
N GLN A 55 31.45 2.14 -2.42
CA GLN A 55 31.04 1.62 -3.74
C GLN A 55 31.61 0.23 -3.99
N HIS A 56 32.90 0.04 -3.71
CA HIS A 56 33.57 -1.27 -3.85
C HIS A 56 32.94 -2.34 -2.94
N ASP A 57 32.66 -2.02 -1.69
CA ASP A 57 32.03 -2.95 -0.75
C ASP A 57 30.61 -3.34 -1.17
N LEU A 58 29.80 -2.38 -1.68
CA LEU A 58 28.45 -2.66 -2.19
C LEU A 58 28.52 -3.51 -3.48
N ASP A 59 29.45 -3.23 -4.38
CA ASP A 59 29.68 -4.06 -5.57
C ASP A 59 30.09 -5.48 -5.19
N ALA A 60 30.93 -5.65 -4.18
CA ALA A 60 31.33 -6.97 -3.68
C ALA A 60 30.14 -7.78 -3.11
N ILE A 61 29.22 -7.14 -2.38
CA ILE A 61 27.99 -7.78 -1.92
C ILE A 61 27.17 -8.27 -3.12
N LEU A 62 26.97 -7.42 -4.13
CA LEU A 62 26.14 -7.69 -5.30
C LEU A 62 26.81 -8.62 -6.33
N ALA A 63 28.10 -8.88 -6.22
CA ALA A 63 28.86 -9.80 -7.09
C ALA A 63 28.83 -11.25 -6.58
N ALA A 64 28.14 -11.54 -5.48
CA ALA A 64 28.03 -12.91 -4.96
C ALA A 64 27.41 -13.85 -6.04
N PRO A 65 27.98 -15.03 -6.32
CA PRO A 65 27.52 -15.93 -7.40
C PRO A 65 26.03 -16.32 -7.30
N SER A 66 25.46 -16.36 -6.08
CA SER A 66 24.04 -16.64 -5.84
C SER A 66 23.10 -15.51 -6.28
N LEU A 67 23.63 -14.32 -6.59
CA LEU A 67 22.88 -13.12 -6.94
C LEU A 67 23.06 -12.70 -8.42
N ASP A 68 23.97 -13.32 -9.17
CA ASP A 68 24.39 -12.85 -10.50
C ASP A 68 23.29 -12.92 -11.55
N ARG A 69 22.35 -13.87 -11.44
CA ARG A 69 21.21 -14.00 -12.36
C ARG A 69 20.08 -13.03 -12.04
N GLY A 70 20.07 -12.44 -10.85
CA GLY A 70 19.08 -11.46 -10.43
C GLY A 70 19.35 -10.08 -11.03
N TYR A 71 18.29 -9.33 -11.27
CA TYR A 71 18.38 -7.96 -11.76
C TYR A 71 18.29 -6.99 -10.59
N TRP A 72 19.34 -6.19 -10.38
CA TRP A 72 19.45 -5.28 -9.25
C TRP A 72 19.39 -3.81 -9.70
N GLY A 73 18.54 -3.03 -9.03
CA GLY A 73 18.50 -1.57 -9.07
C GLY A 73 18.77 -1.03 -7.68
N VAL A 74 19.84 -0.24 -7.53
CA VAL A 74 20.21 0.35 -6.24
C VAL A 74 20.58 1.80 -6.43
N LEU A 75 20.05 2.66 -5.56
CA LEU A 75 20.46 4.05 -5.48
C LEU A 75 20.59 4.45 -4.00
N VAL A 76 21.69 5.11 -3.67
CA VAL A 76 21.96 5.69 -2.34
C VAL A 76 22.38 7.15 -2.52
N LYS A 77 21.72 8.04 -1.78
CA LYS A 77 22.06 9.46 -1.74
C LYS A 77 22.20 9.97 -0.33
N SER A 78 23.01 11.00 -0.15
CA SER A 78 22.99 11.87 1.02
C SER A 78 21.77 12.76 0.97
N LEU A 79 21.00 12.84 2.04
CA LEU A 79 19.90 13.80 2.17
C LEU A 79 20.41 15.23 2.45
N GLU A 80 21.59 15.34 3.08
CA GLU A 80 22.18 16.64 3.41
C GLU A 80 22.78 17.33 2.18
N THR A 81 23.51 16.57 1.33
CA THR A 81 24.27 17.15 0.19
C THR A 81 23.62 16.88 -1.17
N GLY A 82 22.66 15.93 -1.26
CA GLY A 82 22.10 15.45 -2.51
C GLY A 82 23.05 14.56 -3.32
N GLU A 83 24.31 14.33 -2.85
CA GLU A 83 25.32 13.56 -3.55
C GLU A 83 24.91 12.08 -3.70
N THR A 84 25.12 11.54 -4.87
CA THR A 84 24.96 10.10 -5.14
C THR A 84 26.18 9.34 -4.63
N LEU A 85 26.00 8.55 -3.57
CA LEU A 85 27.06 7.71 -3.00
C LEU A 85 27.23 6.39 -3.71
N TYR A 86 26.12 5.80 -4.21
CA TYR A 86 26.13 4.56 -4.99
C TYR A 86 24.97 4.54 -5.97
N ALA A 87 25.21 4.02 -7.18
CA ALA A 87 24.18 3.85 -8.19
C ALA A 87 24.43 2.60 -9.05
N ARG A 88 23.45 1.69 -9.09
CA ARG A 88 23.42 0.53 -10.00
C ARG A 88 22.03 0.46 -10.63
N ASN A 89 21.92 0.59 -11.94
CA ASN A 89 20.65 0.60 -12.68
C ASN A 89 19.57 1.57 -12.09
N PRO A 90 19.92 2.80 -11.66
CA PRO A 90 19.03 3.66 -10.88
C PRO A 90 17.78 4.09 -11.65
N ARG A 91 17.82 4.09 -12.99
CA ARG A 91 16.76 4.52 -13.90
C ARG A 91 16.02 3.38 -14.61
N LYS A 92 16.25 2.13 -14.21
CA LYS A 92 15.55 0.99 -14.78
C LYS A 92 14.24 0.75 -14.07
N LEU A 93 13.17 0.56 -14.85
CA LEU A 93 11.86 0.17 -14.36
C LEU A 93 11.92 -1.26 -13.80
N MET A 94 11.53 -1.43 -12.55
CA MET A 94 11.55 -2.69 -11.83
C MET A 94 10.25 -2.87 -11.05
N MET A 95 9.82 -4.10 -10.86
CA MET A 95 8.67 -4.42 -10.00
C MET A 95 9.04 -4.05 -8.55
N PRO A 96 8.26 -3.17 -7.90
CA PRO A 96 8.57 -2.70 -6.55
C PRO A 96 8.03 -3.60 -5.44
N ALA A 97 7.10 -4.50 -5.74
CA ALA A 97 6.24 -5.10 -4.73
C ALA A 97 5.71 -4.00 -3.77
N SER A 98 5.61 -4.28 -2.47
CA SER A 98 5.04 -3.32 -1.50
C SER A 98 5.84 -2.01 -1.31
N ASN A 99 6.97 -1.80 -2.01
CA ASN A 99 7.57 -0.47 -2.06
C ASN A 99 6.70 0.53 -2.85
N MET A 100 5.71 0.06 -3.63
CA MET A 100 4.70 0.92 -4.22
C MET A 100 3.93 1.73 -3.16
N LYS A 101 3.76 1.20 -1.96
CA LYS A 101 3.10 1.88 -0.84
C LYS A 101 3.80 3.18 -0.41
N ILE A 102 5.11 3.33 -0.71
CA ILE A 102 5.82 4.60 -0.54
C ILE A 102 5.20 5.67 -1.43
N VAL A 103 4.98 5.33 -2.71
CA VAL A 103 4.36 6.22 -3.69
C VAL A 103 2.93 6.57 -3.29
N THR A 104 2.13 5.54 -2.99
CA THR A 104 0.71 5.69 -2.65
C THR A 104 0.50 6.51 -1.40
N LEU A 105 1.24 6.21 -0.32
CA LEU A 105 1.09 6.94 0.96
C LEU A 105 1.58 8.39 0.84
N ALA A 106 2.73 8.62 0.20
CA ALA A 106 3.27 9.97 0.05
C ALA A 106 2.31 10.87 -0.75
N ALA A 107 1.79 10.36 -1.87
CA ALA A 107 0.82 11.11 -2.68
C ALA A 107 -0.52 11.31 -1.95
N ALA A 108 -1.00 10.29 -1.20
CA ALA A 108 -2.23 10.41 -0.43
C ALA A 108 -2.09 11.43 0.73
N ALA A 109 -0.96 11.44 1.44
CA ALA A 109 -0.69 12.39 2.49
C ALA A 109 -0.63 13.83 1.97
N GLU A 110 0.00 14.04 0.81
CA GLU A 110 0.02 15.35 0.12
C GLU A 110 -1.40 15.82 -0.27
N ARG A 111 -2.21 14.91 -0.82
CA ARG A 111 -3.53 15.27 -1.36
C ARG A 111 -4.61 15.43 -0.30
N LEU A 112 -4.63 14.54 0.69
CA LEU A 112 -5.71 14.42 1.67
C LEU A 112 -5.35 15.07 3.01
N GLY A 113 -4.06 15.16 3.34
CA GLY A 113 -3.56 15.54 4.66
C GLY A 113 -3.59 14.41 5.67
N TRP A 114 -2.78 14.52 6.72
CA TRP A 114 -2.64 13.48 7.75
C TRP A 114 -3.84 13.33 8.67
N ASP A 115 -4.69 14.35 8.75
CA ASP A 115 -5.91 14.36 9.58
C ASP A 115 -7.13 13.82 8.83
N TYR A 116 -6.98 13.39 7.58
CA TYR A 116 -8.06 12.81 6.80
C TYR A 116 -8.66 11.60 7.50
N THR A 117 -10.00 11.53 7.54
CA THR A 117 -10.78 10.42 8.12
C THR A 117 -11.82 9.93 7.14
N TYR A 118 -12.11 8.64 7.17
CA TYR A 118 -13.23 8.04 6.45
C TYR A 118 -14.50 8.16 7.26
N GLU A 119 -15.65 8.32 6.60
CA GLU A 119 -16.96 8.37 7.25
C GLU A 119 -17.81 7.17 6.85
N THR A 120 -18.41 6.51 7.86
CA THR A 120 -19.42 5.46 7.67
C THR A 120 -20.73 5.97 8.26
N THR A 121 -21.82 5.91 7.48
CA THR A 121 -23.12 6.47 7.85
C THR A 121 -24.19 5.39 7.86
N LEU A 122 -25.03 5.38 8.89
CA LEU A 122 -26.23 4.55 8.95
C LEU A 122 -27.47 5.43 8.66
N LEU A 123 -28.24 5.02 7.67
CA LEU A 123 -29.45 5.71 7.23
C LEU A 123 -30.68 4.81 7.45
N ALA A 124 -31.79 5.41 7.91
CA ALA A 124 -33.08 4.76 7.84
C ALA A 124 -33.71 5.02 6.47
N ALA A 125 -33.95 3.96 5.70
CA ALA A 125 -34.75 3.99 4.49
C ALA A 125 -36.17 3.50 4.83
N GLY A 126 -36.93 4.36 5.49
CA GLY A 126 -38.26 4.08 6.03
C GLY A 126 -38.64 5.01 7.19
N THR A 127 -39.68 4.67 7.93
CA THR A 127 -40.18 5.46 9.04
C THR A 127 -39.95 4.81 10.39
N ILE A 128 -39.60 5.59 11.41
CA ILE A 128 -39.44 5.10 12.78
C ILE A 128 -40.68 5.46 13.58
N GLY A 129 -41.34 4.46 14.15
CA GLY A 129 -42.52 4.65 14.98
C GLY A 129 -42.85 3.40 15.80
N ALA A 130 -43.43 3.58 16.99
CA ALA A 130 -43.84 2.49 17.89
C ALA A 130 -42.75 1.40 18.13
N GLY A 131 -41.50 1.80 18.18
CA GLY A 131 -40.36 0.86 18.40
C GLY A 131 -39.84 0.17 17.14
N VAL A 132 -40.38 0.48 15.97
CA VAL A 132 -40.04 -0.18 14.71
C VAL A 132 -39.48 0.84 13.72
N LEU A 133 -38.36 0.49 13.09
CA LEU A 133 -37.98 1.04 11.80
C LEU A 133 -38.72 0.21 10.74
N ASP A 134 -39.79 0.80 10.20
CA ASP A 134 -40.54 0.19 9.09
C ASP A 134 -39.90 0.54 7.77
N GLY A 135 -38.98 -0.32 7.36
CA GLY A 135 -38.09 -0.15 6.21
C GLY A 135 -36.72 -0.76 6.45
N ASP A 136 -35.75 -0.37 5.62
CA ASP A 136 -34.40 -0.87 5.61
C ASP A 136 -33.45 0.01 6.45
N LEU A 137 -32.41 -0.59 7.02
CA LEU A 137 -31.23 0.13 7.54
C LEU A 137 -30.12 0.06 6.49
N VAL A 138 -29.74 1.21 5.94
CA VAL A 138 -28.69 1.31 4.94
C VAL A 138 -27.38 1.77 5.60
N VAL A 139 -26.30 1.08 5.33
CA VAL A 139 -24.95 1.43 5.78
C VAL A 139 -24.15 1.92 4.60
N VAL A 140 -23.83 3.21 4.58
CA VAL A 140 -23.05 3.84 3.51
C VAL A 140 -21.58 3.88 3.91
N GLY A 141 -20.74 3.22 3.14
CA GLY A 141 -19.31 3.17 3.34
C GLY A 141 -18.54 4.31 2.70
N GLY A 142 -17.59 4.88 3.45
CA GLY A 142 -16.65 5.87 2.94
C GLY A 142 -15.26 5.30 2.65
N GLY A 143 -15.05 3.99 2.89
CA GLY A 143 -13.77 3.33 2.65
C GLY A 143 -12.91 3.09 3.89
N ASP A 144 -13.45 3.15 5.11
CA ASP A 144 -12.64 2.89 6.32
C ASP A 144 -12.05 1.46 6.34
N PRO A 145 -10.71 1.28 6.25
CA PRO A 145 -10.08 -0.02 6.25
C PRO A 145 -9.79 -0.54 7.68
N SER A 146 -10.08 0.24 8.72
CA SER A 146 -9.57 -0.01 10.07
C SER A 146 -10.46 -0.87 10.95
N LEU A 147 -11.67 -1.22 10.49
CA LEU A 147 -12.66 -1.94 11.28
C LEU A 147 -12.33 -3.45 11.36
N MET A 148 -11.32 -3.78 12.19
CA MET A 148 -10.99 -5.16 12.56
C MET A 148 -12.10 -5.74 13.44
N ASP A 149 -12.35 -7.05 13.37
CA ASP A 149 -13.42 -7.73 14.14
C ASP A 149 -13.41 -7.33 15.63
N ALA A 150 -12.26 -7.44 16.29
CA ALA A 150 -12.12 -7.07 17.70
C ALA A 150 -12.44 -5.59 18.01
N ALA A 151 -12.18 -4.68 17.06
CA ALA A 151 -12.45 -3.26 17.20
C ALA A 151 -13.89 -2.90 16.78
N ALA A 152 -14.44 -3.64 15.83
CA ALA A 152 -15.80 -3.42 15.33
C ALA A 152 -16.88 -3.86 16.32
N GLN A 153 -16.65 -4.91 17.13
CA GLN A 153 -17.64 -5.38 18.09
C GLN A 153 -18.11 -4.31 19.09
N PRO A 154 -17.23 -3.59 19.82
CA PRO A 154 -17.67 -2.51 20.70
C PRO A 154 -18.28 -1.32 19.92
N LEU A 155 -17.83 -1.06 18.68
CA LEU A 155 -18.42 -0.02 17.85
C LEU A 155 -19.85 -0.38 17.44
N PHE A 156 -20.07 -1.60 16.95
CA PHE A 156 -21.41 -2.09 16.59
C PHE A 156 -22.35 -2.10 17.80
N ALA A 157 -21.86 -2.51 18.99
CA ALA A 157 -22.61 -2.41 20.23
C ALA A 157 -23.04 -0.96 20.53
N SER A 158 -22.14 0.01 20.35
CA SER A 158 -22.47 1.44 20.53
C SER A 158 -23.52 1.94 19.53
N TRP A 159 -23.51 1.44 18.29
CA TRP A 159 -24.53 1.75 17.28
C TRP A 159 -25.88 1.17 17.68
N VAL A 160 -25.91 -0.06 18.21
CA VAL A 160 -27.12 -0.69 18.76
C VAL A 160 -27.71 0.17 19.89
N ASP A 161 -26.89 0.60 20.84
CA ASP A 161 -27.33 1.44 21.97
C ASP A 161 -27.92 2.77 21.46
N ARG A 162 -27.33 3.39 20.45
CA ARG A 162 -27.85 4.61 19.82
C ARG A 162 -29.16 4.37 19.10
N LEU A 163 -29.31 3.29 18.34
CA LEU A 163 -30.54 2.92 17.67
C LEU A 163 -31.69 2.69 18.70
N LYS A 164 -31.39 1.98 19.78
CA LYS A 164 -32.34 1.78 20.89
C LYS A 164 -32.74 3.10 21.57
N ALA A 165 -31.78 4.01 21.78
CA ALA A 165 -32.07 5.34 22.33
C ALA A 165 -32.95 6.19 21.41
N MET A 166 -32.90 5.94 20.09
CA MET A 166 -33.81 6.54 19.10
C MET A 166 -35.16 5.82 19.02
N GLY A 167 -35.39 4.81 19.87
CA GLY A 167 -36.64 4.05 19.92
C GLY A 167 -36.74 2.90 18.92
N VAL A 168 -35.60 2.44 18.35
CA VAL A 168 -35.57 1.29 17.40
C VAL A 168 -35.32 0.00 18.18
N ALA A 169 -36.32 -0.84 18.32
CA ALA A 169 -36.25 -2.19 18.87
C ALA A 169 -36.36 -3.26 17.78
N THR A 170 -36.99 -2.92 16.66
CA THR A 170 -37.17 -3.82 15.50
C THR A 170 -36.83 -3.09 14.22
N ILE A 171 -36.16 -3.79 13.27
CA ILE A 171 -35.98 -3.38 11.89
C ILE A 171 -36.79 -4.36 11.03
N SER A 172 -37.86 -3.86 10.36
CA SER A 172 -38.77 -4.72 9.58
C SER A 172 -38.19 -5.18 8.27
N GLY A 173 -37.29 -4.38 7.71
CA GLY A 173 -36.61 -4.60 6.44
C GLY A 173 -35.20 -5.22 6.56
N ARG A 174 -34.35 -4.90 5.60
CA ARG A 174 -33.01 -5.43 5.40
C ARG A 174 -31.95 -4.59 6.08
N ILE A 175 -30.75 -5.16 6.24
CA ILE A 175 -29.52 -4.40 6.47
C ILE A 175 -28.79 -4.32 5.13
N ILE A 176 -28.75 -3.15 4.51
CA ILE A 176 -28.20 -2.94 3.17
C ILE A 176 -26.82 -2.31 3.30
N GLY A 177 -25.81 -2.89 2.65
CA GLY A 177 -24.51 -2.28 2.47
C GLY A 177 -24.47 -1.47 1.18
N ASP A 178 -24.05 -0.22 1.28
CA ASP A 178 -23.87 0.67 0.14
C ASP A 178 -22.39 1.10 0.09
N ASP A 179 -21.65 0.51 -0.82
CA ASP A 179 -20.23 0.78 -1.08
C ASP A 179 -19.98 1.58 -2.37
N GLY A 180 -21.02 2.12 -2.98
CA GLY A 180 -20.94 2.90 -4.21
C GLY A 180 -20.13 4.22 -4.11
N THR A 181 -19.43 4.44 -2.97
CA THR A 181 -18.37 5.47 -2.86
C THR A 181 -17.13 5.10 -3.64
N PHE A 182 -16.86 3.81 -3.82
CA PHE A 182 -15.85 3.28 -4.75
C PHE A 182 -16.53 2.62 -5.95
N GLY A 183 -15.80 2.40 -7.03
CA GLY A 183 -16.33 1.64 -8.18
C GLY A 183 -16.38 0.14 -7.88
N ASP A 184 -17.17 -0.58 -8.65
CA ASP A 184 -17.54 -2.00 -8.43
C ASP A 184 -16.42 -3.01 -8.77
N GLU A 185 -15.21 -2.54 -9.06
CA GLU A 185 -14.06 -3.41 -9.34
C GLU A 185 -13.21 -3.62 -8.06
N PRO A 186 -13.44 -4.70 -7.28
CA PRO A 186 -12.76 -4.88 -6.01
C PRO A 186 -11.28 -5.30 -6.17
N LEU A 187 -10.91 -5.92 -7.30
CA LEU A 187 -9.57 -6.47 -7.53
C LEU A 187 -8.68 -5.50 -8.31
N GLY A 188 -7.39 -5.50 -8.00
CA GLY A 188 -6.41 -4.70 -8.73
C GLY A 188 -6.03 -5.31 -10.08
N MET A 189 -5.78 -4.45 -11.08
CA MET A 189 -5.33 -4.89 -12.40
C MET A 189 -4.01 -5.68 -12.31
N GLY A 190 -3.99 -6.89 -12.89
CA GLY A 190 -2.77 -7.71 -12.96
C GLY A 190 -2.45 -8.45 -11.65
N TRP A 191 -3.42 -8.61 -10.75
CA TRP A 191 -3.31 -9.56 -9.64
C TRP A 191 -3.34 -10.99 -10.17
N SER A 192 -2.48 -11.85 -9.63
CA SER A 192 -2.46 -13.25 -10.00
C SER A 192 -3.71 -13.96 -9.48
N TRP A 193 -4.36 -14.76 -10.32
CA TRP A 193 -5.59 -15.47 -9.94
C TRP A 193 -5.36 -16.48 -8.80
N ASP A 194 -4.15 -17.02 -8.70
CA ASP A 194 -3.72 -17.97 -7.68
C ASP A 194 -3.38 -17.30 -6.33
N ASP A 195 -3.21 -15.97 -6.32
CA ASP A 195 -3.08 -15.18 -5.09
C ASP A 195 -4.45 -14.82 -4.47
N LEU A 196 -5.55 -14.85 -5.25
CA LEU A 196 -6.86 -14.33 -4.81
C LEU A 196 -7.46 -15.01 -3.59
N PRO A 197 -7.21 -16.31 -3.28
CA PRO A 197 -7.67 -16.90 -2.03
C PRO A 197 -6.98 -16.36 -0.80
N ASP A 198 -5.77 -15.80 -0.92
CA ASP A 198 -4.97 -15.37 0.21
C ASP A 198 -5.43 -14.00 0.75
N GLY A 199 -5.31 -13.80 2.07
CA GLY A 199 -5.75 -12.57 2.71
C GLY A 199 -5.04 -11.30 2.21
N TYR A 200 -3.79 -11.42 1.71
CA TYR A 200 -3.09 -10.26 1.14
C TYR A 200 -3.64 -9.81 -0.22
N ALA A 201 -4.48 -10.61 -0.87
CA ALA A 201 -5.17 -10.29 -2.12
C ALA A 201 -6.68 -10.07 -1.93
N ALA A 202 -7.10 -9.71 -0.71
CA ALA A 202 -8.49 -9.39 -0.43
C ALA A 202 -8.97 -8.21 -1.29
N GLY A 203 -10.15 -8.35 -1.88
CA GLY A 203 -10.81 -7.29 -2.65
C GLY A 203 -11.13 -6.06 -1.79
N VAL A 204 -11.31 -4.91 -2.41
CA VAL A 204 -11.54 -3.62 -1.76
C VAL A 204 -12.87 -3.02 -2.18
N GLY A 205 -13.70 -2.68 -1.21
CA GLY A 205 -14.95 -1.92 -1.36
C GLY A 205 -14.94 -0.69 -0.46
N ALA A 206 -15.98 0.11 -0.50
CA ALA A 206 -16.11 1.25 0.42
C ALA A 206 -16.63 0.84 1.81
N LEU A 207 -17.21 -0.36 1.95
CA LEU A 207 -17.50 -1.01 3.22
C LEU A 207 -16.53 -2.16 3.44
N GLN A 208 -15.77 -2.10 4.53
CA GLN A 208 -14.69 -3.05 4.80
C GLN A 208 -14.75 -3.50 6.26
N PHE A 209 -14.59 -4.80 6.48
CA PHE A 209 -14.61 -5.42 7.80
C PHE A 209 -13.49 -6.47 7.90
N ASN A 210 -12.77 -6.46 9.01
CA ASN A 210 -11.69 -7.40 9.32
C ASN A 210 -10.64 -7.54 8.19
N GLU A 211 -10.27 -6.40 7.56
CA GLU A 211 -9.37 -6.33 6.39
C GLU A 211 -9.86 -7.19 5.22
N ASN A 212 -11.18 -7.42 5.12
CA ASN A 212 -11.84 -8.30 4.14
C ASN A 212 -11.28 -9.72 4.13
N MET A 213 -10.88 -10.21 5.31
CA MET A 213 -10.29 -11.52 5.52
C MET A 213 -11.05 -12.33 6.56
N ALA A 214 -11.10 -13.63 6.33
CA ALA A 214 -11.51 -14.61 7.31
C ALA A 214 -10.32 -15.49 7.74
N ARG A 215 -10.40 -16.04 8.95
CA ARG A 215 -9.44 -17.00 9.47
C ARG A 215 -9.99 -18.41 9.27
N VAL A 216 -9.23 -19.25 8.59
CA VAL A 216 -9.46 -20.69 8.47
C VAL A 216 -8.57 -21.40 9.48
N THR A 217 -9.17 -22.12 10.41
CA THR A 217 -8.45 -22.99 11.36
C THR A 217 -8.68 -24.44 10.93
N ALA A 218 -7.61 -25.14 10.58
CA ALA A 218 -7.64 -26.56 10.19
C ALA A 218 -6.95 -27.40 11.27
N ALA A 219 -7.56 -28.51 11.68
CA ALA A 219 -6.97 -29.44 12.64
C ALA A 219 -7.01 -30.87 12.10
N PRO A 220 -5.94 -31.69 12.29
CA PRO A 220 -5.90 -33.05 11.81
C PRO A 220 -6.94 -33.94 12.53
N GLY A 221 -7.37 -35.00 11.88
CA GLY A 221 -8.19 -36.07 12.48
C GLY A 221 -7.36 -36.96 13.41
N ALA A 222 -8.02 -38.00 13.96
CA ALA A 222 -7.41 -38.89 14.95
C ALA A 222 -6.38 -39.87 14.34
N ALA A 223 -6.53 -40.25 13.07
CA ALA A 223 -5.67 -41.20 12.38
C ALA A 223 -5.26 -40.71 10.99
N VAL A 224 -4.17 -41.24 10.46
CA VAL A 224 -3.74 -41.01 9.09
C VAL A 224 -4.84 -41.45 8.10
N GLY A 225 -5.18 -40.54 7.18
CA GLY A 225 -6.25 -40.71 6.20
C GLY A 225 -7.60 -40.13 6.63
N ASP A 226 -7.79 -39.81 7.92
CA ASP A 226 -9.01 -39.14 8.37
C ASP A 226 -9.15 -37.75 7.74
N PRO A 227 -10.38 -37.26 7.51
CA PRO A 227 -10.62 -35.89 7.15
C PRO A 227 -10.13 -34.95 8.26
N ALA A 228 -9.45 -33.85 7.91
CA ALA A 228 -9.16 -32.77 8.84
C ALA A 228 -10.45 -31.96 9.11
N SER A 229 -10.58 -31.41 10.32
CA SER A 229 -11.66 -30.47 10.65
C SER A 229 -11.29 -29.06 10.20
N VAL A 230 -12.29 -28.25 9.83
CA VAL A 230 -12.11 -26.85 9.41
C VAL A 230 -13.16 -25.98 10.08
N ALA A 231 -12.70 -24.85 10.64
CA ALA A 231 -13.56 -23.77 11.13
C ALA A 231 -13.16 -22.45 10.46
N VAL A 232 -14.16 -21.61 10.16
CA VAL A 232 -13.97 -20.26 9.59
C VAL A 232 -14.47 -19.22 10.57
N THR A 233 -13.69 -18.18 10.81
CA THR A 233 -14.05 -17.06 11.69
C THR A 233 -13.68 -15.71 11.06
N PRO A 234 -14.53 -14.67 11.14
CA PRO A 234 -15.90 -14.68 11.68
C PRO A 234 -16.89 -15.47 10.81
N ASP A 235 -17.96 -15.98 11.42
CA ASP A 235 -19.04 -16.71 10.70
C ASP A 235 -19.72 -15.85 9.62
N ALA A 236 -19.68 -14.53 9.78
CA ALA A 236 -20.23 -13.58 8.82
C ALA A 236 -19.51 -13.55 7.46
N SER A 237 -18.40 -14.28 7.30
CA SER A 237 -17.53 -14.24 6.09
C SER A 237 -18.23 -14.64 4.79
N GLY A 238 -19.37 -15.35 4.88
CA GLY A 238 -20.08 -15.84 3.69
C GLY A 238 -19.36 -16.96 2.92
N LEU A 239 -18.17 -17.38 3.36
CA LEU A 239 -17.39 -18.39 2.67
C LEU A 239 -18.02 -19.79 2.79
N VAL A 240 -18.18 -20.46 1.66
CA VAL A 240 -18.64 -21.84 1.56
C VAL A 240 -17.43 -22.76 1.41
N VAL A 241 -17.04 -23.45 2.50
CA VAL A 241 -15.82 -24.26 2.49
C VAL A 241 -16.08 -25.64 1.89
N ARG A 242 -15.35 -25.94 0.81
CA ARG A 242 -15.19 -27.31 0.29
C ARG A 242 -13.93 -27.93 0.88
N ASN A 243 -14.09 -28.62 2.02
CA ASN A 243 -12.97 -29.24 2.71
C ASN A 243 -12.54 -30.57 2.05
N ARG A 244 -11.30 -30.62 1.53
CA ARG A 244 -10.62 -31.81 1.02
C ARG A 244 -9.28 -32.05 1.73
N LEU A 245 -9.13 -31.50 2.95
CA LEU A 245 -7.94 -31.72 3.75
C LEU A 245 -7.99 -33.11 4.39
N THR A 246 -6.85 -33.77 4.43
CA THR A 246 -6.67 -35.09 5.05
C THR A 246 -5.61 -35.02 6.14
N THR A 247 -5.59 -36.03 6.99
CA THR A 247 -4.56 -36.21 8.00
C THR A 247 -3.41 -37.02 7.41
N GLY A 248 -2.22 -36.46 7.41
CA GLY A 248 -0.97 -37.10 6.95
C GLY A 248 -0.24 -37.82 8.06
N ALA A 249 0.88 -38.49 7.71
CA ALA A 249 1.75 -39.12 8.67
C ALA A 249 2.37 -38.10 9.65
N ALA A 250 2.71 -38.52 10.88
CA ALA A 250 3.26 -37.62 11.91
C ALA A 250 4.55 -36.87 11.48
N ALA A 251 5.35 -37.47 10.59
CA ALA A 251 6.59 -36.85 10.07
C ALA A 251 6.40 -36.13 8.72
N SER A 252 5.17 -36.03 8.20
CA SER A 252 4.91 -35.28 6.97
C SER A 252 4.93 -33.77 7.22
N GLU A 253 5.20 -32.99 6.17
CA GLU A 253 5.03 -31.55 6.20
C GLU A 253 3.57 -31.16 5.96
N GLU A 254 3.16 -30.04 6.54
CA GLU A 254 1.89 -29.41 6.21
C GLU A 254 1.87 -28.95 4.75
N SER A 255 0.74 -29.19 4.05
CA SER A 255 0.62 -28.83 2.63
C SER A 255 -0.72 -28.18 2.29
N ILE A 256 -1.31 -27.42 3.21
CA ILE A 256 -2.60 -26.74 2.98
C ILE A 256 -2.47 -25.73 1.83
N ARG A 257 -3.44 -25.82 0.89
CA ARG A 257 -3.63 -24.87 -0.20
C ARG A 257 -5.09 -24.48 -0.26
N ALA A 258 -5.33 -23.17 -0.31
CA ALA A 258 -6.65 -22.60 -0.58
C ALA A 258 -6.78 -22.33 -2.07
N HIS A 259 -7.98 -22.56 -2.60
CA HIS A 259 -8.31 -22.28 -3.99
C HIS A 259 -9.71 -21.66 -4.06
N ARG A 260 -9.85 -20.52 -4.73
CA ARG A 260 -11.10 -19.83 -4.96
C ARG A 260 -11.06 -19.13 -6.32
N LEU A 261 -12.12 -19.21 -7.09
CA LEU A 261 -12.26 -18.45 -8.33
C LEU A 261 -12.77 -17.04 -8.04
N PRO A 262 -12.43 -16.06 -8.86
CA PRO A 262 -13.01 -14.71 -8.76
C PRO A 262 -14.54 -14.77 -8.83
N GLY A 263 -15.22 -13.98 -7.99
CA GLY A 263 -16.67 -13.92 -7.92
C GLY A 263 -17.33 -15.18 -7.34
N SER A 264 -16.60 -15.98 -6.56
CA SER A 264 -17.11 -17.19 -5.92
C SER A 264 -16.85 -17.17 -4.43
N ALA A 265 -17.91 -17.40 -3.64
CA ALA A 265 -17.81 -17.64 -2.21
C ALA A 265 -17.29 -19.06 -1.87
N GLU A 266 -17.18 -19.98 -2.85
CA GLU A 266 -16.69 -21.34 -2.64
C GLU A 266 -15.17 -21.34 -2.46
N LEU A 267 -14.70 -21.71 -1.25
CA LEU A 267 -13.30 -21.86 -0.90
C LEU A 267 -12.97 -23.35 -0.81
N GLU A 268 -12.20 -23.88 -1.77
CA GLU A 268 -11.72 -25.24 -1.71
C GLU A 268 -10.38 -25.31 -0.97
N LEU A 269 -10.28 -26.18 0.05
CA LEU A 269 -9.07 -26.44 0.80
C LEU A 269 -8.56 -27.84 0.47
N ARG A 270 -7.31 -27.95 0.02
CA ARG A 270 -6.63 -29.21 -0.35
C ARG A 270 -5.32 -29.36 0.40
N GLY A 271 -4.89 -30.61 0.58
CA GLY A 271 -3.61 -30.96 1.17
C GLY A 271 -3.74 -31.80 2.44
N SER A 272 -2.75 -31.73 3.31
CA SER A 272 -2.73 -32.54 4.53
C SER A 272 -2.07 -31.84 5.70
N LEU A 273 -2.48 -32.23 6.92
CA LEU A 273 -1.83 -31.87 8.18
C LEU A 273 -1.28 -33.13 8.86
N PRO A 274 -0.10 -33.09 9.49
CA PRO A 274 0.45 -34.22 10.22
C PRO A 274 -0.49 -34.64 11.36
N VAL A 275 -0.70 -35.94 11.55
CA VAL A 275 -1.45 -36.46 12.69
C VAL A 275 -0.80 -36.01 14.00
N GLY A 276 -1.61 -35.50 14.94
CA GLY A 276 -1.14 -34.99 16.24
C GLY A 276 -0.48 -33.61 16.19
N SER A 277 -0.41 -32.95 15.03
CA SER A 277 0.05 -31.54 14.98
C SER A 277 -0.97 -30.61 15.64
N ALA A 278 -0.51 -29.43 16.09
CA ALA A 278 -1.39 -28.35 16.48
C ALA A 278 -2.24 -27.87 15.30
N PRO A 279 -3.43 -27.29 15.55
CA PRO A 279 -4.21 -26.67 14.49
C PRO A 279 -3.41 -25.61 13.73
N SER A 280 -3.54 -25.60 12.41
CA SER A 280 -2.95 -24.60 11.53
C SER A 280 -3.95 -23.49 11.22
N VAL A 281 -3.46 -22.24 11.14
CA VAL A 281 -4.30 -21.06 10.94
C VAL A 281 -3.85 -20.32 9.70
N HIS A 282 -4.78 -20.16 8.75
CA HIS A 282 -4.57 -19.43 7.51
C HIS A 282 -5.54 -18.25 7.41
N THR A 283 -5.11 -17.14 6.83
CA THR A 283 -5.99 -16.03 6.48
C THR A 283 -6.35 -16.11 5.02
N VAL A 284 -7.64 -16.02 4.73
CA VAL A 284 -8.19 -16.09 3.38
C VAL A 284 -9.02 -14.83 3.09
N SER A 285 -9.04 -14.40 1.85
CA SER A 285 -9.86 -13.28 1.41
C SER A 285 -11.34 -13.69 1.36
N VAL A 286 -12.25 -12.76 1.69
CA VAL A 286 -13.68 -12.93 1.41
C VAL A 286 -13.99 -12.50 -0.03
N ASP A 287 -15.10 -12.99 -0.57
CA ASP A 287 -15.53 -12.68 -1.94
C ASP A 287 -16.21 -11.32 -2.02
N ASN A 288 -17.17 -11.07 -1.14
CA ASN A 288 -17.93 -9.82 -1.08
C ASN A 288 -17.69 -9.09 0.24
N PRO A 289 -16.82 -8.04 0.26
CA PRO A 289 -16.54 -7.23 1.45
C PRO A 289 -17.77 -6.54 2.03
N THR A 290 -18.64 -6.02 1.17
CA THR A 290 -19.85 -5.29 1.57
C THR A 290 -20.83 -6.18 2.28
N LEU A 291 -21.14 -7.34 1.71
CA LEU A 291 -21.98 -8.35 2.35
C LEU A 291 -21.38 -8.84 3.68
N PHE A 292 -20.04 -8.99 3.74
CA PHE A 292 -19.35 -9.39 4.96
C PHE A 292 -19.53 -8.37 6.08
N PHE A 293 -19.37 -7.07 5.77
CA PHE A 293 -19.59 -5.99 6.74
C PHE A 293 -21.02 -6.00 7.29
N VAL A 294 -22.03 -5.95 6.41
CA VAL A 294 -23.42 -5.87 6.86
C VAL A 294 -23.92 -7.14 7.49
N SER A 295 -23.36 -8.31 7.15
CA SER A 295 -23.64 -9.56 7.86
C SER A 295 -23.10 -9.53 9.28
N ALA A 296 -21.87 -9.02 9.49
CA ALA A 296 -21.30 -8.85 10.82
C ALA A 296 -22.10 -7.85 11.65
N LEU A 297 -22.51 -6.72 11.06
CA LEU A 297 -23.35 -5.75 11.73
C LEU A 297 -24.72 -6.33 12.09
N ARG A 298 -25.38 -7.05 11.16
CA ARG A 298 -26.66 -7.70 11.43
C ARG A 298 -26.56 -8.68 12.60
N ASN A 299 -25.51 -9.47 12.64
CA ASN A 299 -25.25 -10.40 13.76
C ASN A 299 -25.09 -9.64 15.08
N ALA A 300 -24.40 -8.50 15.08
CA ALA A 300 -24.25 -7.65 16.25
C ALA A 300 -25.59 -7.01 16.68
N LEU A 301 -26.40 -6.51 15.74
CA LEU A 301 -27.73 -5.97 16.03
C LEU A 301 -28.60 -7.01 16.73
N VAL A 302 -28.66 -8.23 16.20
CA VAL A 302 -29.46 -9.32 16.75
C VAL A 302 -28.93 -9.77 18.12
N SER A 303 -27.62 -9.97 18.26
CA SER A 303 -27.00 -10.43 19.51
C SER A 303 -27.17 -9.43 20.66
N HIS A 304 -27.28 -8.13 20.33
CA HIS A 304 -27.53 -7.08 21.30
C HIS A 304 -29.00 -6.69 21.41
N GLY A 305 -29.92 -7.50 20.85
CA GLY A 305 -31.36 -7.44 21.14
C GLY A 305 -32.16 -6.44 20.27
N ILE A 306 -31.73 -6.15 19.06
CA ILE A 306 -32.61 -5.56 18.01
C ILE A 306 -33.15 -6.72 17.16
N ASP A 307 -34.47 -6.82 17.00
CA ASP A 307 -35.12 -7.79 16.10
C ASP A 307 -34.93 -7.33 14.65
N VAL A 308 -34.10 -8.04 13.87
CA VAL A 308 -33.86 -7.75 12.45
C VAL A 308 -34.52 -8.83 11.59
N ARG A 309 -35.62 -8.49 10.91
CA ARG A 309 -36.49 -9.45 10.19
C ARG A 309 -35.94 -9.77 8.79
N GLY A 310 -35.33 -8.79 8.13
CA GLY A 310 -34.76 -8.97 6.79
C GLY A 310 -33.33 -9.50 6.80
N PRO A 311 -32.83 -9.92 5.62
CA PRO A 311 -31.42 -10.34 5.45
C PRO A 311 -30.46 -9.17 5.42
N ALA A 312 -29.17 -9.45 5.58
CA ALA A 312 -28.09 -8.59 5.13
C ALA A 312 -27.93 -8.74 3.60
N VAL A 313 -27.78 -7.64 2.88
CA VAL A 313 -27.67 -7.63 1.42
C VAL A 313 -26.69 -6.55 0.95
N ASP A 314 -26.04 -6.81 -0.15
CA ASP A 314 -25.28 -5.82 -0.92
C ASP A 314 -26.26 -4.98 -1.75
N ILE A 315 -26.03 -3.67 -1.84
CA ILE A 315 -26.88 -2.77 -2.62
C ILE A 315 -26.92 -3.16 -4.10
N ASP A 316 -25.82 -3.68 -4.62
CA ASP A 316 -25.66 -4.08 -6.03
C ASP A 316 -26.53 -5.30 -6.40
N ASP A 317 -26.92 -6.11 -5.41
CA ASP A 317 -27.85 -7.22 -5.61
C ASP A 317 -29.31 -6.76 -5.75
N LEU A 318 -29.61 -5.47 -5.57
CA LEU A 318 -30.97 -4.95 -5.55
C LEU A 318 -31.38 -4.35 -6.88
N LYS A 319 -32.52 -4.79 -7.42
CA LYS A 319 -33.09 -4.21 -8.65
C LYS A 319 -33.55 -2.76 -8.47
N ASN A 320 -34.04 -2.41 -7.27
CA ASN A 320 -34.50 -1.08 -6.90
C ASN A 320 -33.89 -0.73 -5.54
N PRO A 321 -32.63 -0.26 -5.50
CA PRO A 321 -32.00 0.14 -4.26
C PRO A 321 -32.63 1.42 -3.70
N PRO A 322 -32.69 1.60 -2.36
CA PRO A 322 -33.10 2.85 -1.77
C PRO A 322 -32.11 3.97 -2.13
N SER A 323 -32.64 5.18 -2.33
CA SER A 323 -31.79 6.35 -2.58
C SER A 323 -31.12 6.82 -1.28
N ARG A 324 -29.84 7.18 -1.36
CA ARG A 324 -29.13 7.83 -0.22
C ARG A 324 -29.80 9.14 0.19
N ASP A 325 -30.28 9.91 -0.77
CA ASP A 325 -30.85 11.25 -0.55
C ASP A 325 -32.20 11.20 0.16
N GLU A 326 -32.90 10.05 0.10
CA GLU A 326 -34.19 9.84 0.77
C GLU A 326 -34.05 9.25 2.18
N GLY A 327 -32.84 8.80 2.53
CA GLY A 327 -32.53 8.20 3.82
C GLY A 327 -32.38 9.24 4.93
N VAL A 328 -32.93 8.94 6.11
CA VAL A 328 -32.72 9.76 7.31
C VAL A 328 -31.48 9.29 8.04
N GLN A 329 -30.47 10.17 8.18
CA GLN A 329 -29.24 9.84 8.89
C GLN A 329 -29.49 9.60 10.38
N LEU A 330 -29.13 8.42 10.85
CA LEU A 330 -29.24 8.01 12.25
C LEU A 330 -27.89 8.10 12.97
N ILE A 331 -26.83 7.62 12.33
CA ILE A 331 -25.50 7.52 12.91
C ILE A 331 -24.47 7.95 11.86
N SER A 332 -23.47 8.70 12.27
CA SER A 332 -22.21 8.91 11.56
C SER A 332 -21.06 8.48 12.45
N TYR A 333 -20.11 7.79 11.87
CA TYR A 333 -18.87 7.35 12.49
C TYR A 333 -17.67 7.77 11.63
N ARG A 334 -16.59 8.20 12.26
CA ARG A 334 -15.34 8.56 11.59
C ARG A 334 -14.21 7.63 12.03
N SER A 335 -13.43 7.21 11.07
CA SER A 335 -12.24 6.40 11.29
C SER A 335 -11.16 7.15 12.09
N PRO A 336 -10.12 6.45 12.59
CA PRO A 336 -8.87 7.12 12.94
C PRO A 336 -8.30 7.92 11.76
N PRO A 337 -7.48 8.97 12.02
CA PRO A 337 -6.89 9.79 10.96
C PRO A 337 -5.85 9.02 10.14
N LEU A 338 -5.57 9.50 8.93
CA LEU A 338 -4.60 8.89 8.01
C LEU A 338 -3.24 8.64 8.66
N SER A 339 -2.78 9.54 9.54
CA SER A 339 -1.53 9.37 10.30
C SER A 339 -1.50 8.09 11.13
N THR A 340 -2.64 7.68 11.70
CA THR A 340 -2.79 6.41 12.43
C THR A 340 -2.89 5.22 11.46
N LEU A 341 -3.70 5.34 10.40
CA LEU A 341 -3.89 4.31 9.40
C LEU A 341 -2.57 3.96 8.67
N ALA A 342 -1.74 4.97 8.42
CA ALA A 342 -0.43 4.83 7.78
C ALA A 342 0.51 3.89 8.53
N VAL A 343 0.42 3.81 9.86
CA VAL A 343 1.23 2.90 10.67
C VAL A 343 0.90 1.44 10.33
N ARG A 344 -0.38 1.09 10.25
CA ARG A 344 -0.82 -0.26 9.85
C ARG A 344 -0.45 -0.56 8.41
N LEU A 345 -0.72 0.39 7.50
CA LEU A 345 -0.37 0.32 6.08
C LEU A 345 1.11 -0.06 5.88
N MET A 346 2.02 0.66 6.53
CA MET A 346 3.45 0.55 6.25
C MET A 346 4.13 -0.54 7.08
N LYS A 347 3.85 -0.63 8.41
CA LYS A 347 4.51 -1.60 9.31
C LYS A 347 4.04 -3.02 9.07
N ALA A 348 2.74 -3.26 8.88
CA ALA A 348 2.20 -4.57 8.51
C ALA A 348 2.24 -4.82 7.00
N SER A 349 2.55 -3.79 6.20
CA SER A 349 2.52 -3.86 4.74
C SER A 349 1.13 -4.19 4.16
N GLN A 350 0.07 -3.66 4.79
CA GLN A 350 -1.31 -4.03 4.48
C GLN A 350 -1.73 -3.53 3.09
N ASN A 351 -2.14 -4.47 2.21
CA ASN A 351 -2.46 -4.16 0.81
C ASN A 351 -3.78 -3.42 0.69
N GLN A 352 -4.81 -3.88 1.39
CA GLN A 352 -6.15 -3.28 1.36
C GLN A 352 -6.11 -1.77 1.68
N TYR A 353 -5.34 -1.34 2.69
CA TYR A 353 -5.19 0.08 3.03
C TYR A 353 -4.61 0.91 1.87
N ALA A 354 -3.64 0.35 1.14
CA ALA A 354 -3.03 1.04 0.01
C ALA A 354 -4.01 1.16 -1.17
N GLU A 355 -4.76 0.10 -1.44
CA GLU A 355 -5.79 0.09 -2.49
C GLU A 355 -6.92 1.08 -2.16
N THR A 356 -7.33 1.09 -0.89
CA THR A 356 -8.31 2.06 -0.39
C THR A 356 -7.83 3.50 -0.61
N LEU A 357 -6.59 3.82 -0.23
CA LEU A 357 -6.02 5.16 -0.44
C LEU A 357 -5.98 5.54 -1.92
N LEU A 358 -5.60 4.61 -2.80
CA LEU A 358 -5.56 4.88 -4.23
C LEU A 358 -6.95 5.23 -4.78
N ARG A 359 -8.00 4.48 -4.39
CA ARG A 359 -9.39 4.78 -4.78
C ARG A 359 -9.88 6.09 -4.16
N THR A 360 -9.54 6.35 -2.90
CA THR A 360 -9.86 7.62 -2.23
C THR A 360 -9.28 8.83 -2.97
N MET A 361 -8.05 8.70 -3.45
CA MET A 361 -7.44 9.73 -4.30
C MET A 361 -8.18 9.89 -5.63
N GLY A 362 -8.70 8.80 -6.19
CA GLY A 362 -9.57 8.83 -7.37
C GLY A 362 -10.86 9.60 -7.10
N VAL A 363 -11.56 9.30 -6.00
CA VAL A 363 -12.76 10.03 -5.55
C VAL A 363 -12.45 11.52 -5.41
N ALA A 364 -11.35 11.88 -4.74
CA ALA A 364 -10.92 13.26 -4.56
C ALA A 364 -10.53 13.96 -5.87
N ALA A 365 -10.27 13.19 -6.94
CA ALA A 365 -9.98 13.68 -8.28
C ALA A 365 -11.19 13.63 -9.24
N GLY A 366 -12.35 13.16 -8.77
CA GLY A 366 -13.62 13.20 -9.52
C GLY A 366 -14.09 11.88 -10.11
N ALA A 367 -13.38 10.74 -9.88
CA ALA A 367 -13.88 9.42 -10.24
C ALA A 367 -13.38 8.34 -9.26
N ALA A 368 -14.28 7.48 -8.83
CA ALA A 368 -14.08 6.48 -7.77
C ALA A 368 -13.26 5.23 -8.23
N THR A 369 -12.24 5.41 -9.06
CA THR A 369 -11.47 4.31 -9.64
C THR A 369 -9.98 4.35 -9.27
N ALA A 370 -9.32 3.19 -9.31
CA ALA A 370 -7.88 3.08 -9.11
C ALA A 370 -7.09 3.83 -10.21
N GLU A 371 -7.58 3.84 -11.45
CA GLU A 371 -6.96 4.56 -12.58
C GLU A 371 -6.95 6.07 -12.35
N MET A 372 -8.05 6.65 -11.86
CA MET A 372 -8.10 8.07 -11.51
C MET A 372 -7.18 8.38 -10.33
N GLY A 373 -7.11 7.50 -9.33
CA GLY A 373 -6.15 7.61 -8.24
C GLY A 373 -4.70 7.58 -8.72
N ALA A 374 -4.39 6.70 -9.67
CA ALA A 374 -3.08 6.63 -10.31
C ALA A 374 -2.75 7.90 -11.12
N ALA A 375 -3.72 8.44 -11.85
CA ALA A 375 -3.58 9.70 -12.58
C ALA A 375 -3.34 10.89 -11.63
N ALA A 376 -4.08 10.95 -10.52
CA ALA A 376 -3.89 11.96 -9.46
C ALA A 376 -2.49 11.86 -8.84
N THR A 377 -2.04 10.64 -8.52
CA THR A 377 -0.67 10.38 -8.05
C THR A 377 0.36 10.92 -9.04
N GLY A 378 0.23 10.59 -10.32
CA GLY A 378 1.14 11.08 -11.36
C GLY A 378 1.17 12.63 -11.44
N THR A 379 0.05 13.30 -11.19
CA THR A 379 -0.02 14.76 -11.16
C THR A 379 0.75 15.35 -9.98
N ILE A 380 0.63 14.75 -8.80
CA ILE A 380 1.37 15.15 -7.60
C ILE A 380 2.87 14.97 -7.81
N LEU A 381 3.30 13.82 -8.32
CA LEU A 381 4.73 13.56 -8.56
C LEU A 381 5.33 14.52 -9.58
N ARG A 382 4.59 14.91 -10.62
CA ARG A 382 5.03 15.96 -11.54
C ARG A 382 5.17 17.32 -10.85
N ALA A 383 4.23 17.68 -9.96
CA ALA A 383 4.33 18.92 -9.18
C ALA A 383 5.58 18.93 -8.27
N TRP A 384 6.02 17.77 -7.80
CA TRP A 384 7.29 17.61 -7.06
C TRP A 384 8.53 17.62 -7.99
N GLY A 385 8.35 17.81 -9.29
CA GLY A 385 9.45 17.85 -10.25
C GLY A 385 10.03 16.48 -10.63
N LEU A 386 9.33 15.38 -10.32
CA LEU A 386 9.78 14.06 -10.74
C LEU A 386 9.59 13.86 -12.24
N THR A 387 10.62 13.28 -12.88
CA THR A 387 10.62 13.06 -14.33
C THR A 387 9.62 11.98 -14.75
N GLU A 388 8.96 12.19 -15.89
CA GLU A 388 8.10 11.18 -16.50
C GLU A 388 8.88 9.91 -16.89
N GLY A 389 8.18 8.77 -16.90
CA GLY A 389 8.74 7.47 -17.31
C GLY A 389 9.42 6.68 -16.18
N GLY A 390 9.51 7.23 -14.97
CA GLY A 390 10.06 6.53 -13.80
C GLY A 390 9.05 5.69 -13.00
N LEU A 391 7.76 5.73 -13.35
CA LEU A 391 6.67 5.04 -12.63
C LEU A 391 5.61 4.53 -13.60
N ILE A 392 5.16 3.29 -13.38
CA ILE A 392 3.93 2.72 -13.91
C ILE A 392 3.14 2.22 -12.71
N LEU A 393 2.02 2.87 -12.40
CA LEU A 393 1.16 2.59 -11.25
C LEU A 393 -0.14 1.94 -11.74
N ARG A 394 -0.40 0.71 -11.32
CA ARG A 394 -1.60 -0.06 -11.67
C ARG A 394 -2.45 -0.38 -10.45
N ASP A 395 -1.82 -0.54 -9.28
CA ASP A 395 -2.47 -0.68 -7.99
C ASP A 395 -1.70 0.09 -6.92
N GLY A 396 -2.33 0.32 -5.77
CA GLY A 396 -1.75 1.08 -4.67
C GLY A 396 -0.79 0.28 -3.80
N SER A 397 -0.94 -1.03 -3.76
CA SER A 397 -0.23 -1.93 -2.83
C SER A 397 1.11 -2.43 -3.35
N GLY A 398 1.24 -2.53 -4.67
CA GLY A 398 2.36 -3.17 -5.33
C GLY A 398 2.17 -4.68 -5.55
N LEU A 399 0.95 -5.22 -5.38
CA LEU A 399 0.65 -6.62 -5.66
C LEU A 399 0.61 -6.89 -7.16
N SER A 400 0.19 -5.91 -7.96
CA SER A 400 0.20 -6.00 -9.42
C SER A 400 1.59 -6.21 -9.98
N ARG A 401 1.77 -7.23 -10.82
CA ARG A 401 3.01 -7.46 -11.56
C ARG A 401 3.23 -6.47 -12.70
N TYR A 402 2.23 -5.62 -12.99
CA TYR A 402 2.32 -4.54 -13.97
C TYR A 402 2.72 -3.19 -13.38
N ASN A 403 3.00 -3.15 -12.06
CA ASN A 403 3.64 -2.01 -11.43
C ASN A 403 5.14 -1.98 -11.72
N TYR A 404 5.63 -0.82 -12.10
CA TYR A 404 7.08 -0.60 -12.24
C TYR A 404 7.47 0.75 -11.67
N VAL A 405 8.62 0.79 -11.02
CA VAL A 405 9.22 2.04 -10.51
C VAL A 405 10.74 1.96 -10.63
N THR A 406 11.38 3.10 -10.80
CA THR A 406 12.85 3.16 -10.76
C THR A 406 13.34 3.41 -9.33
N PRO A 407 14.53 2.93 -8.93
CA PRO A 407 15.18 3.34 -7.69
C PRO A 407 15.28 4.87 -7.56
N GLU A 408 15.54 5.57 -8.66
CA GLU A 408 15.64 7.03 -8.71
C GLU A 408 14.32 7.70 -8.30
N THR A 409 13.18 7.21 -8.79
CA THR A 409 11.85 7.71 -8.43
C THR A 409 11.56 7.51 -6.94
N LEU A 410 11.83 6.30 -6.40
CA LEU A 410 11.62 6.03 -4.97
C LEU A 410 12.49 6.91 -4.08
N VAL A 411 13.78 7.06 -4.41
CA VAL A 411 14.69 7.94 -3.68
C VAL A 411 14.26 9.40 -3.78
N ALA A 412 13.79 9.85 -4.94
CA ALA A 412 13.31 11.23 -5.11
C ALA A 412 12.04 11.50 -4.28
N ILE A 413 11.08 10.56 -4.24
CA ILE A 413 9.88 10.66 -3.38
C ILE A 413 10.28 10.71 -1.90
N LEU A 414 11.14 9.79 -1.46
CA LEU A 414 11.61 9.74 -0.07
C LEU A 414 12.37 11.02 0.31
N ALA A 415 13.22 11.54 -0.59
CA ALA A 415 13.93 12.80 -0.35
C ALA A 415 12.96 13.99 -0.29
N HIS A 416 11.93 14.04 -1.15
CA HIS A 416 10.91 15.08 -1.08
C HIS A 416 10.17 15.04 0.26
N VAL A 417 9.72 13.86 0.68
CA VAL A 417 9.05 13.66 1.98
C VAL A 417 9.93 14.09 3.16
N ASP A 418 11.23 13.80 3.12
CA ASP A 418 12.17 14.20 4.18
C ASP A 418 12.34 15.72 4.28
N HIS A 419 12.34 16.41 3.13
CA HIS A 419 12.48 17.87 3.09
C HIS A 419 11.19 18.63 3.37
N ASP A 420 10.02 17.99 3.28
CA ASP A 420 8.72 18.60 3.58
C ASP A 420 8.36 18.41 5.07
N GLU A 421 8.31 19.51 5.82
CA GLU A 421 8.03 19.50 7.26
C GLU A 421 6.64 18.93 7.59
N THR A 422 5.68 19.05 6.67
CA THR A 422 4.30 18.57 6.86
C THR A 422 4.19 17.07 6.61
N LEU A 423 4.98 16.53 5.69
CA LEU A 423 4.96 15.11 5.32
C LEU A 423 5.88 14.25 6.19
N ARG A 424 7.07 14.75 6.56
CA ARG A 424 8.17 13.97 7.12
C ARG A 424 7.80 13.17 8.35
N SER A 425 7.38 13.84 9.42
CA SER A 425 7.27 13.21 10.74
C SER A 425 6.27 12.04 10.77
N PRO A 426 5.01 12.15 10.29
CA PRO A 426 4.09 11.03 10.28
C PRO A 426 4.51 9.92 9.29
N PHE A 427 5.11 10.29 8.15
CA PHE A 427 5.58 9.31 7.17
C PHE A 427 6.69 8.44 7.75
N GLU A 428 7.73 9.04 8.33
CA GLU A 428 8.82 8.30 8.98
C GLU A 428 8.34 7.42 10.13
N ALA A 429 7.41 7.93 10.96
CA ALA A 429 6.81 7.17 12.06
C ALA A 429 6.05 5.93 11.58
N SER A 430 5.51 5.98 10.37
CA SER A 430 4.82 4.85 9.76
C SER A 430 5.74 3.73 9.27
N LEU A 431 7.02 4.03 8.97
CA LEU A 431 7.96 3.05 8.43
C LEU A 431 8.35 1.97 9.47
N PRO A 432 8.53 0.70 9.04
CA PRO A 432 9.19 -0.32 9.84
C PRO A 432 10.59 0.09 10.27
N VAL A 433 10.97 -0.23 11.52
CA VAL A 433 12.28 0.04 12.09
C VAL A 433 13.09 -1.25 12.23
N ALA A 434 14.30 -1.26 11.69
CA ALA A 434 15.19 -2.42 11.73
C ALA A 434 15.39 -2.95 13.15
N GLY A 435 15.20 -4.26 13.34
CA GLY A 435 15.35 -4.96 14.62
C GLY A 435 14.33 -4.61 15.67
N ARG A 436 13.29 -3.80 15.37
CA ARG A 436 12.33 -3.30 16.36
C ARG A 436 10.89 -3.69 16.05
N ASP A 437 10.37 -3.33 14.87
CA ASP A 437 8.96 -3.49 14.58
C ASP A 437 8.65 -3.78 13.09
N GLY A 438 7.38 -4.04 12.83
CA GLY A 438 6.85 -4.27 11.50
C GLY A 438 7.57 -5.39 10.76
N THR A 439 7.67 -5.27 9.46
CA THR A 439 8.34 -6.25 8.59
C THR A 439 9.87 -6.30 8.75
N LEU A 440 10.45 -5.39 9.55
CA LEU A 440 11.87 -5.37 9.89
C LEU A 440 12.16 -5.84 11.33
N ALA A 441 11.17 -6.28 12.10
CA ALA A 441 11.30 -6.64 13.51
C ALA A 441 12.41 -7.67 13.80
N SER A 442 12.62 -8.62 12.89
CA SER A 442 13.65 -9.67 13.03
C SER A 442 14.91 -9.42 12.22
N ARG A 443 14.95 -8.34 11.41
CA ARG A 443 16.04 -8.06 10.44
C ARG A 443 17.08 -7.10 11.03
N MET A 444 18.35 -7.28 10.66
CA MET A 444 19.48 -6.41 11.00
C MET A 444 19.73 -6.25 12.52
N LYS A 445 19.24 -7.18 13.36
CA LYS A 445 19.49 -7.19 14.82
C LYS A 445 20.97 -7.34 15.14
N GLY A 446 21.43 -6.67 16.18
CA GLY A 446 22.83 -6.69 16.61
C GLY A 446 23.79 -5.97 15.65
N THR A 447 23.27 -5.14 14.74
CA THR A 447 24.06 -4.36 13.78
C THR A 447 23.87 -2.85 13.97
N PRO A 448 24.74 -1.99 13.40
CA PRO A 448 24.53 -0.52 13.45
C PRO A 448 23.24 -0.03 12.78
N ALA A 449 22.57 -0.87 11.99
CA ALA A 449 21.28 -0.54 11.40
C ALA A 449 20.09 -0.77 12.36
N GLU A 450 20.27 -1.55 13.45
CA GLU A 450 19.21 -1.79 14.44
C GLU A 450 18.77 -0.50 15.12
N GLY A 451 17.46 -0.23 15.09
CA GLY A 451 16.87 0.98 15.64
C GLY A 451 17.18 2.26 14.82
N ASN A 452 18.08 2.17 13.84
CA ASN A 452 18.54 3.25 12.97
C ASN A 452 17.82 3.25 11.62
N ALA A 453 17.86 2.14 10.88
CA ALA A 453 17.24 2.08 9.56
C ALA A 453 15.70 2.04 9.67
N ARG A 454 15.03 2.90 8.89
CA ARG A 454 13.56 2.98 8.73
C ARG A 454 13.24 2.74 7.28
N ALA A 455 12.61 1.61 6.94
CA ALA A 455 12.44 1.27 5.54
C ALA A 455 11.21 0.41 5.27
N LYS A 456 10.61 0.62 4.09
CA LYS A 456 9.55 -0.21 3.57
C LYS A 456 10.14 -1.43 2.87
N THR A 457 9.66 -2.61 3.21
CA THR A 457 9.97 -3.87 2.52
C THR A 457 9.01 -4.10 1.35
N GLY A 458 9.45 -4.89 0.37
CA GLY A 458 8.60 -5.44 -0.67
C GLY A 458 8.97 -6.90 -0.96
N SER A 459 7.95 -7.76 -1.12
CA SER A 459 8.16 -9.19 -1.36
C SER A 459 7.04 -9.75 -2.23
N MET A 460 7.41 -10.37 -3.34
CA MET A 460 6.58 -11.25 -4.18
C MET A 460 7.47 -12.39 -4.69
N ALA A 461 6.89 -13.36 -5.38
CA ALA A 461 7.70 -14.35 -6.09
C ALA A 461 8.71 -13.66 -7.01
N ASN A 462 10.00 -13.98 -6.85
CA ASN A 462 11.13 -13.44 -7.62
C ASN A 462 11.33 -11.91 -7.52
N VAL A 463 10.77 -11.25 -6.49
CA VAL A 463 10.92 -9.81 -6.22
C VAL A 463 11.23 -9.59 -4.74
N ARG A 464 12.26 -8.79 -4.46
CA ARG A 464 12.53 -8.22 -3.14
C ARG A 464 12.84 -6.74 -3.29
N ALA A 465 12.34 -5.95 -2.34
CA ALA A 465 12.56 -4.51 -2.30
C ALA A 465 12.79 -4.03 -0.86
N LEU A 466 13.62 -2.99 -0.72
CA LEU A 466 13.86 -2.31 0.54
C LEU A 466 14.25 -0.85 0.24
N SER A 467 13.42 0.11 0.67
CA SER A 467 13.69 1.53 0.43
C SER A 467 13.32 2.36 1.66
N GLY A 468 14.12 3.37 1.96
CA GLY A 468 13.92 4.20 3.14
C GLY A 468 15.18 4.98 3.54
N TYR A 469 15.36 5.14 4.84
CA TYR A 469 16.38 6.00 5.44
C TYR A 469 17.31 5.23 6.39
N VAL A 470 18.56 5.67 6.49
CA VAL A 470 19.51 5.19 7.48
C VAL A 470 20.54 6.28 7.78
N ALA A 471 20.85 6.52 9.05
CA ALA A 471 21.95 7.40 9.42
C ALA A 471 23.30 6.65 9.31
N ALA A 472 24.27 7.27 8.69
CA ALA A 472 25.65 6.81 8.66
C ALA A 472 26.30 6.92 10.05
N ALA A 473 27.48 6.34 10.25
CA ALA A 473 28.14 6.27 11.56
C ALA A 473 28.68 7.63 12.06
N ASP A 474 28.71 8.65 11.21
CA ASP A 474 29.00 10.04 11.53
C ASP A 474 27.74 10.93 11.64
N GLY A 475 26.56 10.31 11.50
CA GLY A 475 25.28 10.98 11.62
C GLY A 475 24.71 11.49 10.29
N GLU A 476 25.42 11.36 9.16
CA GLU A 476 24.91 11.80 7.86
C GLU A 476 23.63 11.01 7.50
N PRO A 477 22.49 11.71 7.21
CA PRO A 477 21.26 11.04 6.82
C PRO A 477 21.35 10.58 5.37
N LEU A 478 21.11 9.29 5.15
CA LEU A 478 21.12 8.66 3.84
C LEU A 478 19.73 8.18 3.46
N VAL A 479 19.37 8.37 2.20
CA VAL A 479 18.19 7.78 1.57
C VAL A 479 18.61 6.71 0.59
N PHE A 480 17.89 5.58 0.55
CA PHE A 480 18.23 4.47 -0.32
C PHE A 480 17.01 3.78 -0.91
N SER A 481 17.20 3.17 -2.07
CA SER A 481 16.28 2.22 -2.68
C SER A 481 17.07 1.03 -3.23
N ILE A 482 16.64 -0.18 -2.87
CA ILE A 482 17.22 -1.46 -3.29
C ILE A 482 16.06 -2.30 -3.85
N LEU A 483 16.11 -2.59 -5.15
CA LEU A 483 15.15 -3.44 -5.86
C LEU A 483 15.89 -4.62 -6.48
N ALA A 484 15.39 -5.83 -6.24
CA ALA A 484 15.90 -7.05 -6.83
C ALA A 484 14.76 -7.81 -7.50
N ASN A 485 14.89 -8.09 -8.78
CA ASN A 485 13.89 -8.77 -9.59
C ASN A 485 14.50 -10.00 -10.31
N ASN A 486 13.64 -10.91 -10.76
CA ASN A 486 13.98 -12.02 -11.65
C ASN A 486 15.09 -12.94 -11.13
N PHE A 487 15.20 -13.11 -9.83
CA PHE A 487 16.15 -14.05 -9.23
C PHE A 487 15.53 -15.45 -9.09
N GLU A 488 16.38 -16.48 -9.17
CA GLU A 488 16.01 -17.88 -9.02
C GLU A 488 16.34 -18.42 -7.60
N THR A 489 17.32 -17.80 -6.95
CA THR A 489 17.76 -18.20 -5.60
C THR A 489 16.67 -17.99 -4.56
N ALA A 490 16.81 -18.62 -3.38
CA ALA A 490 15.87 -18.43 -2.28
C ALA A 490 15.77 -16.93 -1.91
N GLY A 491 14.53 -16.43 -1.75
CA GLY A 491 14.29 -15.02 -1.45
C GLY A 491 14.98 -14.50 -0.19
N GLU A 492 15.31 -15.40 0.77
CA GLU A 492 16.07 -15.08 1.97
C GLU A 492 17.51 -14.66 1.66
N VAL A 493 18.15 -15.27 0.66
CA VAL A 493 19.51 -14.91 0.21
C VAL A 493 19.53 -13.48 -0.29
N VAL A 494 18.54 -13.12 -1.12
CA VAL A 494 18.38 -11.76 -1.66
C VAL A 494 18.06 -10.75 -0.54
N THR A 495 17.22 -11.13 0.42
CA THR A 495 16.91 -10.32 1.59
C THR A 495 18.16 -10.03 2.43
N LYS A 496 18.99 -11.05 2.69
CA LYS A 496 20.27 -10.90 3.42
C LYS A 496 21.23 -9.98 2.71
N ALA A 497 21.30 -10.04 1.37
CA ALA A 497 22.13 -9.13 0.59
C ALA A 497 21.65 -7.67 0.70
N ALA A 498 20.33 -7.42 0.63
CA ALA A 498 19.78 -6.09 0.85
C ALA A 498 20.06 -5.58 2.28
N ASP A 499 19.95 -6.44 3.30
CA ASP A 499 20.29 -6.10 4.69
C ASP A 499 21.78 -5.76 4.84
N ALA A 500 22.67 -6.53 4.20
CA ALA A 500 24.10 -6.27 4.23
C ALA A 500 24.47 -4.90 3.63
N ILE A 501 23.77 -4.48 2.56
CA ILE A 501 23.93 -3.14 1.99
C ILE A 501 23.55 -2.09 3.05
N VAL A 502 22.35 -2.18 3.67
CA VAL A 502 21.90 -1.20 4.67
C VAL A 502 22.80 -1.16 5.90
N VAL A 503 23.28 -2.34 6.37
CA VAL A 503 24.25 -2.41 7.45
C VAL A 503 25.58 -1.74 7.08
N ARG A 504 26.02 -1.88 5.82
CA ARG A 504 27.24 -1.21 5.33
C ARG A 504 27.06 0.32 5.24
N LEU A 505 25.85 0.79 4.85
CA LEU A 505 25.49 2.22 4.89
C LEU A 505 25.52 2.77 6.32
N ALA A 506 24.95 2.05 7.29
CA ALA A 506 24.98 2.44 8.71
C ALA A 506 26.41 2.49 9.31
N ARG A 507 27.40 1.81 8.69
CA ARG A 507 28.82 1.85 9.07
C ARG A 507 29.62 2.91 8.30
N PHE A 508 29.01 3.52 7.29
CA PHE A 508 29.70 4.51 6.48
C PHE A 508 30.10 5.74 7.34
N ARG A 509 31.20 6.36 7.00
CA ARG A 509 31.66 7.67 7.50
C ARG A 509 32.19 8.44 6.30
N ARG A 510 31.73 9.64 6.15
CA ARG A 510 32.19 10.55 5.10
C ARG A 510 33.59 11.08 5.38
#